data_a1085c0de376e0efc3bf2b5e4eb925f1
#
_entry.id   a1085c0de376e0efc3bf2b5e4eb925f1
#
_cell.length_a   1.000
_cell.length_b   1.000
_cell.length_c   1.000
_cell.angle_alpha   90.00
_cell.angle_beta   90.00
_cell.angle_gamma   90.00
#
_symmetry.space_group_name_H-M   'P 1'
#
loop_
_entity.id
_entity.type
_entity.pdbx_description
1 polymer ?
#
loop_
_entity_poly.entity_id
_entity_poly.type
_entity_poly.pdbx_seq_one_letter_code
_entity_poly.pdbx_strand_id
1 'polypeptide(L)'
;NLQGTKNLCTALERRGVPRAFIFISTVAVYGCAYGENITEDHPLNGATPYAMSKRLAEEYLQKWCYEHNVILGIIRPSLIAGPNPPGNLGSMIHGIRSGKYLSIAGGRARKSILMVQDIAKLVPLLAEKGGIYNVCDSHHPTFRELETIICRQLDKKQPLSIPYWVAKCMALA
;
A
#
# COMPACT_ATOMS: atom_id res chain seq x y z
N ASN A 1 5.18 12.85 5.30
CA ASN A 1 5.09 12.83 3.82
C ASN A 1 4.94 14.24 3.24
N LEU A 2 3.85 14.97 3.55
CA LEU A 2 3.59 16.29 2.94
C LEU A 2 4.77 17.27 3.06
N GLN A 3 5.28 17.49 4.28
CA GLN A 3 6.39 18.45 4.47
C GLN A 3 7.67 18.03 3.73
N GLY A 4 8.00 16.74 3.75
CA GLY A 4 9.15 16.23 2.99
C GLY A 4 8.99 16.42 1.49
N THR A 5 7.77 16.23 0.96
CA THR A 5 7.45 16.49 -0.46
C THR A 5 7.62 17.96 -0.81
N LYS A 6 7.10 18.87 0.01
CA LYS A 6 7.26 20.32 -0.18
C LYS A 6 8.74 20.73 -0.17
N ASN A 7 9.51 20.23 0.80
CA ASN A 7 10.94 20.54 0.89
C ASN A 7 11.70 20.04 -0.34
N LEU A 8 11.35 18.86 -0.86
CA LEU A 8 11.94 18.33 -2.08
C LEU A 8 11.63 19.22 -3.29
N CYS A 9 10.36 19.61 -3.47
CA CYS A 9 9.94 20.48 -4.56
C CYS A 9 10.67 21.84 -4.51
N THR A 10 10.75 22.47 -3.34
CA THR A 10 11.51 23.72 -3.16
C THR A 10 13.01 23.56 -3.50
N ALA A 11 13.60 22.40 -3.18
CA ALA A 11 14.97 22.13 -3.56
C ALA A 11 15.15 21.94 -5.07
N LEU A 12 14.16 21.30 -5.72
CA LEU A 12 14.14 21.11 -7.18
C LEU A 12 13.98 22.45 -7.93
N GLU A 13 13.15 23.37 -7.44
CA GLU A 13 13.03 24.73 -8.02
C GLU A 13 14.38 25.48 -8.04
N ARG A 14 15.20 25.29 -7.02
CA ARG A 14 16.51 25.93 -6.92
C ARG A 14 17.60 25.26 -7.76
N ARG A 15 17.50 23.97 -8.01
CA ARG A 15 18.55 23.16 -8.65
C ARG A 15 18.24 22.72 -10.08
N GLY A 16 17.00 22.85 -10.50
CA GLY A 16 16.49 22.41 -11.78
C GLY A 16 15.29 21.50 -11.62
N VAL A 17 14.20 21.86 -12.25
CA VAL A 17 12.94 21.12 -12.23
C VAL A 17 13.08 19.88 -13.12
N PRO A 18 12.71 18.68 -12.66
CA PRO A 18 12.81 17.46 -13.45
C PRO A 18 11.74 17.40 -14.54
N ARG A 19 11.98 16.61 -15.58
CA ARG A 19 10.97 16.33 -16.62
C ARG A 19 9.75 15.57 -16.06
N ALA A 20 9.96 14.66 -15.13
CA ALA A 20 8.91 13.84 -14.54
C ALA A 20 9.12 13.66 -13.03
N PHE A 21 8.01 13.54 -12.30
CA PHE A 21 7.98 13.25 -10.87
C PHE A 21 7.09 12.03 -10.63
N ILE A 22 7.64 10.98 -10.04
CA ILE A 22 6.87 9.78 -9.69
C ILE A 22 6.68 9.73 -8.19
N PHE A 23 5.42 9.74 -7.76
CA PHE A 23 5.06 9.68 -6.35
C PHE A 23 4.43 8.34 -5.99
N ILE A 24 5.06 7.66 -5.04
CA ILE A 24 4.51 6.43 -4.47
C ILE A 24 3.56 6.81 -3.34
N SER A 25 2.26 6.73 -3.61
CA SER A 25 1.17 6.96 -2.67
C SER A 25 0.71 5.64 -2.04
N THR A 26 -0.59 5.45 -1.87
CA THR A 26 -1.19 4.26 -1.25
C THR A 26 -2.69 4.20 -1.52
N VAL A 27 -3.29 3.01 -1.64
CA VAL A 27 -4.75 2.85 -1.67
C VAL A 27 -5.43 3.27 -0.35
N ALA A 28 -4.68 3.45 0.74
CA ALA A 28 -5.22 3.94 2.01
C ALA A 28 -5.82 5.35 1.90
N VAL A 29 -5.47 6.13 0.86
CA VAL A 29 -6.07 7.46 0.60
C VAL A 29 -7.58 7.40 0.39
N TYR A 30 -8.13 6.27 -0.05
CA TYR A 30 -9.58 6.08 -0.20
C TYR A 30 -10.32 5.94 1.14
N GLY A 31 -9.65 5.47 2.18
CA GLY A 31 -10.28 5.23 3.50
C GLY A 31 -11.20 4.02 3.53
N CYS A 32 -11.21 3.18 2.50
CA CYS A 32 -12.05 2.00 2.42
C CYS A 32 -11.42 0.84 3.18
N ALA A 33 -12.12 0.32 4.20
CA ALA A 33 -11.75 -0.93 4.88
C ALA A 33 -12.09 -2.16 4.02
N TYR A 34 -13.15 -2.05 3.21
CA TYR A 34 -13.67 -3.07 2.30
C TYR A 34 -14.06 -2.40 0.98
N GLY A 35 -13.98 -3.13 -0.11
CA GLY A 35 -14.42 -2.67 -1.43
C GLY A 35 -13.91 -3.58 -2.52
N GLU A 36 -14.62 -3.60 -3.64
CA GLU A 36 -14.25 -4.28 -4.87
C GLU A 36 -14.24 -3.27 -6.02
N ASN A 37 -13.33 -3.44 -6.95
CA ASN A 37 -13.21 -2.60 -8.15
C ASN A 37 -13.15 -1.08 -7.85
N ILE A 38 -12.40 -0.70 -6.80
CA ILE A 38 -12.18 0.71 -6.46
C ILE A 38 -11.28 1.32 -7.54
N THR A 39 -11.83 2.28 -8.29
CA THR A 39 -11.14 3.02 -9.35
C THR A 39 -10.42 4.25 -8.80
N GLU A 40 -9.60 4.89 -9.63
CA GLU A 40 -8.83 6.09 -9.27
C GLU A 40 -9.72 7.31 -8.99
N ASP A 41 -10.94 7.33 -9.55
CA ASP A 41 -11.95 8.39 -9.34
C ASP A 41 -12.72 8.26 -8.02
N HIS A 42 -12.48 7.19 -7.26
CA HIS A 42 -13.14 6.98 -5.98
C HIS A 42 -12.78 8.10 -4.98
N PRO A 43 -13.74 8.60 -4.16
CA PRO A 43 -13.48 9.67 -3.19
C PRO A 43 -12.33 9.35 -2.22
N LEU A 44 -11.47 10.35 -1.99
CA LEU A 44 -10.30 10.22 -1.11
C LEU A 44 -10.68 10.53 0.35
N ASN A 45 -11.28 9.56 1.03
CA ASN A 45 -11.82 9.68 2.39
C ASN A 45 -10.88 9.14 3.49
N GLY A 46 -9.63 8.87 3.16
CA GLY A 46 -8.65 8.35 4.12
C GLY A 46 -8.44 9.30 5.30
N ALA A 47 -8.83 8.87 6.50
CA ALA A 47 -8.82 9.68 7.72
C ALA A 47 -7.63 9.40 8.65
N THR A 48 -6.86 8.33 8.40
CA THR A 48 -5.65 8.09 9.21
C THR A 48 -4.59 9.15 8.94
N PRO A 49 -3.73 9.51 9.91
CA PRO A 49 -2.66 10.48 9.71
C PRO A 49 -1.76 10.14 8.50
N TYR A 50 -1.51 8.84 8.27
CA TYR A 50 -0.77 8.37 7.11
C TYR A 50 -1.51 8.63 5.79
N ALA A 51 -2.78 8.22 5.69
CA ALA A 51 -3.60 8.41 4.50
C ALA A 51 -3.76 9.91 4.17
N MET A 52 -4.07 10.72 5.18
CA MET A 52 -4.17 12.19 5.05
C MET A 52 -2.86 12.80 4.55
N SER A 53 -1.71 12.39 5.12
CA SER A 53 -0.41 12.93 4.70
C SER A 53 -0.06 12.57 3.26
N LYS A 54 -0.48 11.40 2.78
CA LYS A 54 -0.30 10.98 1.38
C LYS A 54 -1.24 11.72 0.45
N ARG A 55 -2.54 11.83 0.79
CA ARG A 55 -3.53 12.58 0.02
C ARG A 55 -3.10 14.05 -0.17
N LEU A 56 -2.75 14.73 0.91
CA LEU A 56 -2.30 16.13 0.85
C LEU A 56 -1.01 16.29 0.03
N ALA A 57 -0.13 15.28 0.02
CA ALA A 57 1.04 15.29 -0.84
C ALA A 57 0.68 15.09 -2.32
N GLU A 58 -0.31 14.23 -2.65
CA GLU A 58 -0.83 14.10 -4.01
C GLU A 58 -1.42 15.42 -4.50
N GLU A 59 -2.30 16.05 -3.72
CA GLU A 59 -2.93 17.35 -4.05
C GLU A 59 -1.87 18.44 -4.29
N TYR A 60 -0.86 18.51 -3.43
CA TYR A 60 0.25 19.45 -3.58
C TYR A 60 1.06 19.18 -4.86
N LEU A 61 1.40 17.93 -5.14
CA LEU A 61 2.17 17.56 -6.32
C LEU A 61 1.41 17.80 -7.62
N GLN A 62 0.11 17.53 -7.65
CA GLN A 62 -0.73 17.82 -8.84
C GLN A 62 -0.64 19.30 -9.20
N LYS A 63 -0.76 20.20 -8.22
CA LYS A 63 -0.63 21.64 -8.44
C LYS A 63 0.80 22.01 -8.84
N TRP A 64 1.80 21.59 -8.08
CA TRP A 64 3.20 21.93 -8.31
C TRP A 64 3.69 21.46 -9.69
N CYS A 65 3.40 20.21 -10.05
CA CYS A 65 3.79 19.65 -11.34
C CYS A 65 3.10 20.37 -12.51
N TYR A 66 1.82 20.73 -12.37
CA TYR A 66 1.10 21.51 -13.36
C TYR A 66 1.75 22.90 -13.59
N GLU A 67 2.06 23.62 -12.51
CA GLU A 67 2.69 24.94 -12.56
C GLU A 67 4.11 24.92 -13.18
N HIS A 68 4.82 23.81 -13.06
CA HIS A 68 6.19 23.65 -13.54
C HIS A 68 6.33 22.83 -14.83
N ASN A 69 5.22 22.43 -15.46
CA ASN A 69 5.19 21.56 -16.64
C ASN A 69 5.93 20.23 -16.44
N VAL A 70 5.80 19.61 -15.25
CA VAL A 70 6.39 18.32 -14.87
C VAL A 70 5.38 17.21 -15.11
N ILE A 71 5.79 16.12 -15.75
CA ILE A 71 4.96 14.93 -15.90
C ILE A 71 4.81 14.27 -14.53
N LEU A 72 3.59 14.21 -13.99
CA LEU A 72 3.32 13.60 -12.69
C LEU A 72 2.75 12.18 -12.86
N GLY A 73 3.47 11.19 -12.32
CA GLY A 73 2.96 9.83 -12.14
C GLY A 73 2.69 9.55 -10.67
N ILE A 74 1.48 9.14 -10.30
CA ILE A 74 1.11 8.72 -8.95
C ILE A 74 0.78 7.24 -8.96
N ILE A 75 1.49 6.47 -8.15
CA ILE A 75 1.19 5.05 -7.91
C ILE A 75 0.49 4.96 -6.55
N ARG A 76 -0.72 4.40 -6.53
CA ARG A 76 -1.45 4.01 -5.32
C ARG A 76 -1.37 2.48 -5.15
N PRO A 77 -0.28 1.97 -4.57
CA PRO A 77 -0.11 0.54 -4.42
C PRO A 77 -1.05 -0.01 -3.35
N SER A 78 -1.47 -1.25 -3.54
CA SER A 78 -2.09 -2.09 -2.51
C SER A 78 -1.05 -2.52 -1.46
N LEU A 79 -1.25 -3.63 -0.75
CA LEU A 79 -0.27 -4.16 0.20
C LEU A 79 1.00 -4.58 -0.53
N ILE A 80 2.12 -3.90 -0.26
CA ILE A 80 3.40 -4.20 -0.90
C ILE A 80 4.03 -5.43 -0.22
N ALA A 81 4.35 -6.43 -1.04
CA ALA A 81 5.08 -7.63 -0.66
C ALA A 81 6.52 -7.58 -1.20
N GLY A 82 7.46 -8.06 -0.40
CA GLY A 82 8.89 -8.09 -0.74
C GLY A 82 9.74 -8.61 0.41
N PRO A 83 11.06 -8.57 0.31
CA PRO A 83 11.95 -8.93 1.41
C PRO A 83 11.72 -8.02 2.63
N ASN A 84 11.58 -8.63 3.82
CA ASN A 84 11.36 -7.91 5.08
C ASN A 84 10.23 -6.85 5.01
N PRO A 85 9.01 -7.21 4.60
CA PRO A 85 7.94 -6.25 4.40
C PRO A 85 7.58 -5.57 5.73
N PRO A 86 7.39 -4.25 5.74
CA PRO A 86 6.92 -3.54 6.93
C PRO A 86 5.41 -3.75 7.15
N GLY A 87 4.93 -3.30 8.31
CA GLY A 87 3.49 -3.25 8.62
C GLY A 87 2.85 -4.62 8.81
N ASN A 88 1.59 -4.75 8.39
CA ASN A 88 0.76 -5.92 8.69
C ASN A 88 1.31 -7.23 8.14
N LEU A 89 1.90 -7.22 6.94
CA LEU A 89 2.49 -8.43 6.35
C LEU A 89 3.74 -8.86 7.15
N GLY A 90 4.59 -7.92 7.53
CA GLY A 90 5.74 -8.20 8.39
C GLY A 90 5.34 -8.73 9.76
N SER A 91 4.31 -8.13 10.38
CA SER A 91 3.74 -8.59 11.65
C SER A 91 3.18 -10.01 11.55
N MET A 92 2.49 -10.33 10.46
CA MET A 92 1.98 -11.67 10.16
C MET A 92 3.13 -12.69 10.05
N ILE A 93 4.16 -12.38 9.26
CA ILE A 93 5.35 -13.25 9.11
C ILE A 93 6.04 -13.46 10.45
N HIS A 94 6.24 -12.40 11.23
CA HIS A 94 6.85 -12.49 12.56
C HIS A 94 6.00 -13.31 13.51
N GLY A 95 4.68 -13.11 13.53
CA GLY A 95 3.73 -13.85 14.35
C GLY A 95 3.72 -15.36 14.03
N ILE A 96 3.73 -15.73 12.74
CA ILE A 96 3.83 -17.13 12.30
C ILE A 96 5.18 -17.72 12.70
N ARG A 97 6.28 -17.00 12.48
CA ARG A 97 7.63 -17.43 12.86
C ARG A 97 7.74 -17.71 14.35
N SER A 98 7.16 -16.86 15.18
CA SER A 98 7.18 -17.00 16.66
C SER A 98 6.10 -17.93 17.21
N GLY A 99 5.21 -18.48 16.37
CA GLY A 99 4.10 -19.35 16.80
C GLY A 99 2.97 -18.63 17.54
N LYS A 100 2.93 -17.30 17.50
CA LYS A 100 1.95 -16.45 18.20
C LYS A 100 0.83 -15.93 17.29
N TYR A 101 0.87 -16.21 15.99
CA TYR A 101 -0.15 -15.77 15.06
C TYR A 101 -1.41 -16.64 15.16
N LEU A 102 -2.56 -15.99 15.18
CA LEU A 102 -3.88 -16.64 15.12
C LEU A 102 -4.57 -16.26 13.82
N SER A 103 -5.05 -17.27 13.10
CA SER A 103 -5.89 -17.05 11.93
C SER A 103 -7.31 -16.66 12.38
N ILE A 104 -7.93 -15.70 11.71
CA ILE A 104 -9.27 -15.22 12.07
C ILE A 104 -10.27 -15.70 11.02
N ALA A 105 -11.38 -16.32 11.47
CA ALA A 105 -12.49 -16.77 10.62
C ALA A 105 -12.04 -17.62 9.42
N GLY A 106 -11.02 -18.46 9.62
CA GLY A 106 -10.46 -19.33 8.59
C GLY A 106 -9.68 -18.60 7.49
N GLY A 107 -9.33 -17.33 7.70
CA GLY A 107 -8.52 -16.55 6.74
C GLY A 107 -9.21 -16.31 5.40
N ARG A 108 -10.54 -16.23 5.35
CA ARG A 108 -11.32 -16.12 4.10
C ARG A 108 -11.25 -14.75 3.43
N ALA A 109 -10.92 -13.71 4.17
CA ALA A 109 -10.80 -12.36 3.62
C ALA A 109 -9.68 -12.31 2.58
N ARG A 110 -9.93 -11.60 1.46
CA ARG A 110 -8.97 -11.39 0.38
C ARG A 110 -8.21 -10.09 0.59
N LYS A 111 -6.99 -10.05 0.07
CA LYS A 111 -6.17 -8.83 0.09
C LYS A 111 -5.47 -8.64 -1.25
N SER A 112 -5.66 -7.46 -1.84
CA SER A 112 -4.84 -7.06 -2.98
C SER A 112 -3.40 -6.87 -2.51
N ILE A 113 -2.46 -7.47 -3.20
CA ILE A 113 -1.03 -7.34 -2.96
C ILE A 113 -0.32 -6.89 -4.23
N LEU A 114 0.90 -6.41 -4.09
CA LEU A 114 1.77 -5.99 -5.18
C LEU A 114 3.21 -6.34 -4.81
N MET A 115 3.94 -6.97 -5.73
CA MET A 115 5.36 -7.22 -5.52
C MET A 115 6.16 -5.92 -5.69
N VAL A 116 7.08 -5.65 -4.75
CA VAL A 116 7.88 -4.41 -4.75
C VAL A 116 8.68 -4.22 -6.05
N GLN A 117 9.14 -5.32 -6.67
CA GLN A 117 9.87 -5.28 -7.93
C GLN A 117 9.03 -4.76 -9.10
N ASP A 118 7.71 -4.95 -9.06
CA ASP A 118 6.83 -4.50 -10.14
C ASP A 118 6.60 -2.99 -10.09
N ILE A 119 6.70 -2.37 -8.92
CA ILE A 119 6.71 -0.90 -8.81
C ILE A 119 7.86 -0.30 -9.63
N ALA A 120 9.06 -0.88 -9.52
CA ALA A 120 10.23 -0.38 -10.26
C ALA A 120 10.05 -0.46 -11.78
N LYS A 121 9.34 -1.48 -12.27
CA LYS A 121 9.05 -1.64 -13.73
C LYS A 121 8.07 -0.59 -14.24
N LEU A 122 7.19 -0.08 -13.39
CA LEU A 122 6.20 0.94 -13.76
C LEU A 122 6.80 2.36 -13.84
N VAL A 123 7.87 2.64 -13.10
CA VAL A 123 8.45 3.99 -13.03
C VAL A 123 8.80 4.56 -14.41
N PRO A 124 9.50 3.87 -15.32
CA PRO A 124 9.81 4.42 -16.65
C PRO A 124 8.55 4.74 -17.45
N LEU A 125 7.54 3.88 -17.42
CA LEU A 125 6.29 4.08 -18.15
C LEU A 125 5.52 5.32 -17.65
N LEU A 126 5.51 5.52 -16.34
CA LEU A 126 4.85 6.66 -15.72
C LEU A 126 5.63 7.96 -15.91
N ALA A 127 6.95 7.89 -16.03
CA ALA A 127 7.76 9.06 -16.35
C ALA A 127 7.51 9.61 -17.77
N GLU A 128 6.97 8.78 -18.66
CA GLU A 128 6.56 9.18 -20.01
C GLU A 128 5.10 9.60 -20.09
N LYS A 129 4.20 8.83 -19.46
CA LYS A 129 2.75 9.00 -19.62
C LYS A 129 2.11 9.88 -18.54
N GLY A 130 2.68 9.92 -17.35
CA GLY A 130 2.03 10.51 -16.19
C GLY A 130 0.76 9.75 -15.77
N GLY A 131 -0.06 10.40 -14.95
CA GLY A 131 -1.36 9.86 -14.52
C GLY A 131 -1.35 9.27 -13.12
N ILE A 132 -2.54 8.87 -12.65
CA ILE A 132 -2.77 8.24 -11.33
C ILE A 132 -3.23 6.82 -11.55
N TYR A 133 -2.64 5.86 -10.82
CA TYR A 133 -2.92 4.44 -11.03
C TYR A 133 -3.00 3.68 -9.71
N ASN A 134 -4.08 2.93 -9.53
CA ASN A 134 -4.16 1.88 -8.54
C ASN A 134 -3.36 0.67 -9.04
N VAL A 135 -2.47 0.14 -8.22
CA VAL A 135 -1.60 -0.95 -8.64
C VAL A 135 -1.67 -2.12 -7.66
N CYS A 136 -1.97 -3.29 -8.21
CA CYS A 136 -1.97 -4.58 -7.52
C CYS A 136 -1.68 -5.69 -8.52
N ASP A 137 -1.35 -6.87 -8.02
CA ASP A 137 -1.25 -8.08 -8.83
C ASP A 137 -2.65 -8.53 -9.28
N SER A 138 -2.73 -9.30 -10.35
CA SER A 138 -3.98 -9.86 -10.86
C SER A 138 -4.60 -10.91 -9.92
N HIS A 139 -3.78 -11.55 -9.09
CA HIS A 139 -4.24 -12.48 -8.06
C HIS A 139 -4.40 -11.78 -6.72
N HIS A 140 -5.58 -11.92 -6.11
CA HIS A 140 -5.90 -11.37 -4.79
C HIS A 140 -6.01 -12.51 -3.79
N PRO A 141 -4.91 -12.90 -3.12
CA PRO A 141 -4.92 -14.05 -2.22
C PRO A 141 -5.82 -13.83 -1.01
N THR A 142 -6.37 -14.91 -0.50
CA THR A 142 -6.95 -14.95 0.85
C THR A 142 -5.86 -14.90 1.91
N PHE A 143 -6.19 -14.49 3.12
CA PHE A 143 -5.24 -14.59 4.24
C PHE A 143 -4.80 -16.03 4.47
N ARG A 144 -5.69 -17.02 4.25
CA ARG A 144 -5.34 -18.44 4.36
C ARG A 144 -4.27 -18.87 3.34
N GLU A 145 -4.37 -18.39 2.10
CA GLU A 145 -3.33 -18.65 1.09
C GLU A 145 -1.99 -18.03 1.50
N LEU A 146 -2.00 -16.78 2.00
CA LEU A 146 -0.79 -16.13 2.51
C LEU A 146 -0.21 -16.88 3.70
N GLU A 147 -1.04 -17.27 4.68
CA GLU A 147 -0.66 -18.10 5.83
C GLU A 147 0.02 -19.39 5.38
N THR A 148 -0.59 -20.08 4.41
CA THR A 148 -0.07 -21.35 3.90
C THR A 148 1.29 -21.20 3.24
N ILE A 149 1.46 -20.18 2.40
CA ILE A 149 2.74 -19.89 1.73
C ILE A 149 3.82 -19.55 2.75
N ILE A 150 3.51 -18.67 3.71
CA ILE A 150 4.45 -18.24 4.74
C ILE A 150 4.85 -19.41 5.64
N CYS A 151 3.89 -20.22 6.08
CA CYS A 151 4.16 -21.41 6.91
C CYS A 151 5.05 -22.40 6.17
N ARG A 152 4.80 -22.65 4.90
CA ARG A 152 5.62 -23.54 4.06
C ARG A 152 7.05 -23.03 3.93
N GLN A 153 7.23 -21.72 3.69
CA GLN A 153 8.58 -21.13 3.56
C GLN A 153 9.36 -21.09 4.88
N LEU A 154 8.67 -20.97 6.00
CA LEU A 154 9.28 -20.93 7.33
C LEU A 154 9.39 -22.29 8.01
N ASP A 155 8.95 -23.37 7.36
CA ASP A 155 8.81 -24.71 7.94
C ASP A 155 8.03 -24.67 9.28
N LYS A 156 6.87 -24.04 9.27
CA LYS A 156 5.98 -23.89 10.42
C LYS A 156 4.63 -24.56 10.17
N LYS A 157 4.00 -25.01 11.27
CA LYS A 157 2.62 -25.51 11.23
C LYS A 157 1.64 -24.36 10.93
N GLN A 158 0.50 -24.71 10.34
CA GLN A 158 -0.59 -23.76 10.13
C GLN A 158 -1.05 -23.17 11.47
N PRO A 159 -1.33 -21.86 11.52
CA PRO A 159 -1.82 -21.21 12.74
C PRO A 159 -3.24 -21.71 13.09
N LEU A 160 -3.53 -21.70 14.39
CA LEU A 160 -4.87 -22.01 14.88
C LEU A 160 -5.85 -20.95 14.39
N SER A 161 -6.99 -21.41 13.90
CA SER A 161 -8.06 -20.50 13.48
C SER A 161 -9.05 -20.26 14.61
N ILE A 162 -9.33 -19.02 14.93
CA ILE A 162 -10.34 -18.60 15.90
C ILE A 162 -11.55 -17.97 15.20
N PRO A 163 -12.75 -18.15 15.73
CA PRO A 163 -13.93 -17.46 15.24
C PRO A 163 -13.80 -15.94 15.33
N TYR A 164 -14.46 -15.22 14.42
CA TYR A 164 -14.40 -13.75 14.38
C TYR A 164 -14.84 -13.08 15.71
N TRP A 165 -15.87 -13.62 16.37
CA TRP A 165 -16.36 -13.06 17.63
C TRP A 165 -15.33 -13.17 18.76
N VAL A 166 -14.53 -14.24 18.80
CA VAL A 166 -13.42 -14.39 19.77
C VAL A 166 -12.37 -13.32 19.51
N ALA A 167 -11.95 -13.13 18.26
CA ALA A 167 -10.97 -12.11 17.90
C ALA A 167 -11.47 -10.70 18.27
N LYS A 168 -12.76 -10.41 18.08
CA LYS A 168 -13.38 -9.14 18.45
C LYS A 168 -13.35 -8.91 19.97
N CYS A 169 -13.64 -9.93 20.77
CA CYS A 169 -13.55 -9.82 22.23
C CYS A 169 -12.10 -9.55 22.69
N MET A 170 -11.11 -10.22 22.09
CA MET A 170 -9.69 -10.02 22.41
C MET A 170 -9.18 -8.62 22.03
N ALA A 171 -9.77 -7.96 21.05
CA ALA A 171 -9.38 -6.61 20.63
C ALA A 171 -9.99 -5.50 21.51
N LEU A 172 -10.99 -5.82 22.33
CA LEU A 172 -11.68 -4.89 23.22
C LEU A 172 -11.22 -5.01 24.70
N ALA A 173 -10.40 -6.01 25.01
CA ALA A 173 -9.81 -6.23 26.34
C ALA A 173 -8.39 -5.63 26.42
#